data_8ad736942c40fc2c67b4ae08568f1a5a
#
_entry.id   8ad736942c40fc2c67b4ae08568f1a5a
#
_cell.length_a   1.000
_cell.length_b   1.000
_cell.length_c   1.000
_cell.angle_alpha   90.00
_cell.angle_beta   90.00
_cell.angle_gamma   90.00
#
_symmetry.space_group_name_H-M   'P 1'
#
loop_
_entity.id
_entity.type
_entity.pdbx_description
1 polymer ?
#
loop_
_entity_poly.entity_id
_entity_poly.type
_entity_poly.pdbx_seq_one_letter_code
_entity_poly.pdbx_strand_id
1 'polypeptide(L)'
;MNTEKIKVRTETGQVIEVVILSKRAECIEVVIGEGVHNVRCELKPTRNGMAYAGSVRGREIVYERSREQVEADLKRDAPGRRDFSRR
;
A
#
# COMPACT_ATOMS: atom_id res chain seq x y z
N MET A 1 -10.17 3.87 -14.10
CA MET A 1 -9.01 3.91 -13.27
C MET A 1 -9.37 3.65 -11.85
N ASN A 2 -8.71 2.72 -11.25
CA ASN A 2 -9.02 2.36 -9.89
C ASN A 2 -8.13 3.06 -8.92
N THR A 3 -8.74 3.70 -7.96
CA THR A 3 -8.01 4.35 -6.92
C THR A 3 -8.34 3.65 -5.62
N GLU A 4 -7.37 2.97 -5.06
CA GLU A 4 -7.59 2.25 -3.83
C GLU A 4 -7.08 3.07 -2.66
N LYS A 5 -7.88 3.16 -1.62
CA LYS A 5 -7.48 3.86 -0.42
C LYS A 5 -7.29 2.85 0.68
N ILE A 6 -6.24 3.04 1.45
CA ILE A 6 -5.96 2.17 2.57
C ILE A 6 -5.70 3.02 3.80
N LYS A 7 -5.79 2.40 4.95
CA LYS A 7 -5.49 3.08 6.20
C LYS A 7 -4.15 2.62 6.70
N VAL A 8 -3.32 3.56 7.06
CA VAL A 8 -2.00 3.27 7.62
C VAL A 8 -1.92 3.91 8.99
N ARG A 9 -1.02 3.38 9.81
CA ARG A 9 -0.85 3.87 11.16
C ARG A 9 0.45 4.67 11.27
N THR A 10 0.39 5.79 11.94
CA THR A 10 1.58 6.60 12.17
C THR A 10 2.28 6.13 13.44
N GLU A 11 3.49 6.61 13.65
CA GLU A 11 4.25 6.24 14.85
C GLU A 11 3.57 6.72 16.12
N THR A 12 2.70 7.71 16.04
CA THR A 12 1.98 8.19 17.22
C THR A 12 0.68 7.43 17.45
N GLY A 13 0.40 6.45 16.59
CA GLY A 13 -0.81 5.66 16.75
C GLY A 13 -2.01 6.18 16.00
N GLN A 14 -1.86 7.26 15.28
CA GLN A 14 -2.97 7.80 14.49
C GLN A 14 -3.15 6.99 13.22
N VAL A 15 -4.39 6.88 12.80
CA VAL A 15 -4.70 6.18 11.55
C VAL A 15 -5.04 7.24 10.51
N ILE A 16 -4.37 7.17 9.37
CA ILE A 16 -4.64 8.10 8.28
C ILE A 16 -4.96 7.32 7.02
N GLU A 17 -5.71 7.92 6.14
CA GLU A 17 -6.08 7.29 4.89
C GLU A 17 -5.16 7.78 3.78
N VAL A 18 -4.65 6.86 2.98
CA VAL A 18 -3.75 7.21 1.88
C VAL A 18 -4.25 6.52 0.62
N VAL A 19 -3.82 7.03 -0.52
CA VAL A 19 -4.21 6.49 -1.81
C VAL A 19 -3.07 5.66 -2.37
N ILE A 20 -3.37 4.46 -2.84
CA ILE A 20 -2.36 3.61 -3.45
C ILE A 20 -2.19 4.01 -4.90
N LEU A 21 -0.95 4.30 -5.28
CA LEU A 21 -0.61 4.55 -6.67
C LEU A 21 -0.13 3.28 -7.34
N SER A 22 0.63 2.47 -6.65
CA SER A 22 1.18 1.25 -7.20
C SER A 22 1.29 0.24 -6.09
N LYS A 23 0.90 -0.99 -6.36
CA LYS A 23 0.89 -2.04 -5.35
C LYS A 23 1.65 -3.23 -5.86
N ARG A 24 2.73 -3.57 -5.19
CA ARG A 24 3.55 -4.72 -5.53
C ARG A 24 3.95 -5.42 -4.25
N ALA A 25 4.33 -6.68 -4.36
CA ALA A 25 4.75 -7.43 -3.18
C ALA A 25 5.99 -6.84 -2.53
N GLU A 26 6.88 -6.24 -3.32
CA GLU A 26 8.10 -5.67 -2.80
C GLU A 26 7.97 -4.22 -2.36
N CYS A 27 6.92 -3.53 -2.80
CA CYS A 27 6.80 -2.11 -2.54
C CYS A 27 5.40 -1.62 -2.87
N ILE A 28 4.85 -0.82 -1.98
CA ILE A 28 3.56 -0.18 -2.24
C ILE A 28 3.79 1.31 -2.24
N GLU A 29 3.45 1.95 -3.34
CA GLU A 29 3.61 3.39 -3.44
C GLU A 29 2.29 4.05 -3.14
N VAL A 30 2.28 4.99 -2.20
CA VAL A 30 1.07 5.65 -1.78
C VAL A 30 1.24 7.15 -1.82
N VAL A 31 0.12 7.85 -1.85
CA VAL A 31 0.11 9.30 -1.78
C VAL A 31 -0.67 9.70 -0.54
N ILE A 32 -0.06 10.56 0.25
CA ILE A 32 -0.72 11.16 1.38
C ILE A 32 -1.14 12.54 0.93
N GLY A 33 -2.44 12.70 0.73
CA GLY A 33 -2.94 13.94 0.20
C GLY A 33 -3.52 14.82 1.28
N GLU A 34 -3.11 16.07 1.29
CA GLU A 34 -3.68 17.02 2.19
C GLU A 34 -3.94 18.28 1.39
N GLY A 35 -5.12 18.36 0.83
CA GLY A 35 -5.45 19.50 0.02
C GLY A 35 -4.60 19.53 -1.24
N VAL A 36 -3.90 20.62 -1.42
CA VAL A 36 -3.08 20.78 -2.62
C VAL A 36 -1.70 20.16 -2.48
N HIS A 37 -1.38 19.68 -1.28
CA HIS A 37 -0.05 19.11 -1.07
C HIS A 37 -0.14 17.59 -1.03
N ASN A 38 0.36 16.94 -2.05
CA ASN A 38 0.40 15.50 -2.12
C ASN A 38 1.82 15.03 -1.95
N VAL A 39 2.04 14.08 -1.06
CA VAL A 39 3.36 13.56 -0.78
C VAL A 39 3.36 12.07 -1.08
N ARG A 40 4.32 11.62 -1.89
CA ARG A 40 4.45 10.21 -2.18
C ARG A 40 5.30 9.54 -1.13
N CYS A 41 4.97 8.31 -0.83
CA CYS A 41 5.71 7.52 0.11
C CYS A 41 5.77 6.09 -0.37
N GLU A 42 6.92 5.44 -0.23
CA GLU A 42 7.05 4.05 -0.58
C GLU A 42 7.02 3.22 0.68
N LEU A 43 6.17 2.21 0.70
CA LEU A 43 6.08 1.29 1.81
C LEU A 43 6.72 -0.02 1.40
N LYS A 44 7.62 -0.51 2.21
CA LYS A 44 8.31 -1.76 1.92
C LYS A 44 7.99 -2.79 2.99
N PRO A 45 8.00 -4.07 2.65
CA PRO A 45 7.65 -5.09 3.64
C PRO A 45 8.66 -5.08 4.78
N THR A 46 8.15 -5.26 5.97
CA THR A 46 9.00 -5.36 7.14
C THR A 46 9.77 -6.68 7.07
N ARG A 47 10.76 -6.79 7.94
CA ARG A 47 11.63 -7.95 7.92
C ARG A 47 10.87 -9.26 8.04
N ASN A 48 9.84 -9.29 8.85
CA ASN A 48 9.07 -10.51 9.03
C ASN A 48 7.94 -10.65 8.02
N GLY A 49 7.79 -9.68 7.11
CA GLY A 49 6.76 -9.77 6.09
C GLY A 49 5.33 -9.60 6.58
N MET A 50 5.15 -9.12 7.80
CA MET A 50 3.81 -9.01 8.38
C MET A 50 3.18 -7.65 8.18
N ALA A 51 3.94 -6.68 7.70
CA ALA A 51 3.43 -5.34 7.48
C ALA A 51 4.30 -4.63 6.45
N TYR A 52 3.86 -3.46 6.02
CA TYR A 52 4.63 -2.62 5.13
C TYR A 52 4.89 -1.31 5.86
N ALA A 53 6.09 -0.81 5.79
CA ALA A 53 6.47 0.40 6.50
C ALA A 53 7.19 1.37 5.58
N GLY A 54 7.01 2.63 5.83
CA GLY A 54 7.69 3.67 5.08
C GLY A 54 7.85 4.90 5.94
N SER A 55 8.54 5.89 5.39
CA SER A 55 8.79 7.11 6.12
C SER A 55 8.48 8.30 5.21
N VAL A 56 7.80 9.27 5.74
CA VAL A 56 7.50 10.49 5.01
C VAL A 56 7.66 11.67 5.94
N ARG A 57 8.46 12.62 5.54
CA ARG A 57 8.71 13.83 6.32
C ARG A 57 9.16 13.50 7.74
N GLY A 58 10.02 12.50 7.85
CA GLY A 58 10.54 12.09 9.16
C GLY A 58 9.60 11.32 10.03
N ARG A 59 8.43 10.97 9.51
CA ARG A 59 7.46 10.19 10.25
C ARG A 59 7.32 8.82 9.65
N GLU A 60 7.23 7.82 10.47
CA GLU A 60 7.06 6.46 10.01
C GLU A 60 5.58 6.13 9.89
N ILE A 61 5.22 5.48 8.81
CA ILE A 61 3.86 4.99 8.65
C ILE A 61 3.91 3.49 8.37
N VAL A 62 2.91 2.79 8.83
CA VAL A 62 2.86 1.33 8.74
C VAL A 62 1.50 0.92 8.20
N TYR A 63 1.53 0.05 7.18
CA TYR A 63 0.34 -0.55 6.64
C TYR A 63 0.31 -1.98 7.18
N GLU A 64 -0.68 -2.26 8.02
CA GLU A 64 -0.72 -3.55 8.70
C GLU A 64 -1.36 -4.61 7.83
N ARG A 65 -0.63 -5.03 6.83
CA ARG A 65 -1.07 -6.10 5.95
C ARG A 65 0.15 -6.89 5.54
N SER A 66 0.08 -8.20 5.62
CA SER A 66 1.24 -9.02 5.36
C SER A 66 1.56 -9.06 3.87
N ARG A 67 2.81 -9.40 3.57
CA ARG A 67 3.23 -9.53 2.19
C ARG A 67 2.42 -10.60 1.47
N GLU A 68 2.11 -11.67 2.18
CA GLU A 68 1.31 -12.74 1.62
C GLU A 68 -0.08 -12.25 1.25
N GLN A 69 -0.67 -11.41 2.09
CA GLN A 69 -1.98 -10.85 1.80
C GLN A 69 -1.92 -9.90 0.61
N VAL A 70 -0.85 -9.14 0.49
CA VAL A 70 -0.70 -8.24 -0.65
C VAL A 70 -0.55 -9.04 -1.93
N GLU A 71 0.20 -10.14 -1.88
CA GLU A 71 0.34 -10.99 -3.05
C GLU A 71 -0.99 -11.60 -3.45
N ALA A 72 -1.80 -11.96 -2.48
CA ALA A 72 -3.12 -12.49 -2.77
C ALA A 72 -4.01 -11.41 -3.39
N ASP A 73 -3.90 -10.18 -2.89
CA ASP A 73 -4.67 -9.07 -3.46
C ASP A 73 -4.28 -8.86 -4.91
N LEU A 74 -3.00 -8.92 -5.22
CA LEU A 74 -2.53 -8.70 -6.57
C LEU A 74 -3.04 -9.76 -7.52
N LYS A 75 -3.09 -10.99 -7.07
CA LYS A 75 -3.60 -12.05 -7.91
C LYS A 75 -5.09 -11.90 -8.14
N ARG A 76 -5.81 -11.54 -7.09
CA ARG A 76 -7.26 -11.40 -7.21
C ARG A 76 -7.65 -10.23 -8.09
N ASP A 77 -6.92 -9.13 -7.95
CA ASP A 77 -7.31 -7.90 -8.61
C ASP A 77 -6.60 -7.62 -9.93
N ALA A 78 -5.70 -8.51 -10.33
CA ALA A 78 -4.91 -8.25 -11.53
C ALA A 78 -5.80 -8.26 -12.77
N PRO A 79 -5.86 -7.15 -13.50
CA PRO A 79 -6.66 -7.11 -14.71
C PRO A 79 -6.01 -7.98 -15.76
N GLY A 80 -6.72 -8.56 -16.59
CA GLY A 80 -6.19 -9.38 -17.64
C GLY A 80 -5.82 -10.76 -17.23
N ARG A 81 -5.43 -10.95 -15.99
CA ARG A 81 -5.02 -12.26 -15.58
C ARG A 81 -6.21 -13.20 -15.55
N ARG A 82 -7.32 -12.72 -15.11
CA ARG A 82 -8.47 -13.56 -15.04
C ARG A 82 -9.02 -13.89 -16.41
N ASP A 83 -8.57 -13.20 -17.41
CA ASP A 83 -9.04 -13.47 -18.73
C ASP A 83 -8.50 -14.73 -19.26
N PHE A 84 -7.40 -15.15 -18.79
CA PHE A 84 -6.87 -16.30 -19.24
C PHE A 84 -7.48 -17.42 -18.69
N SER A 85 -8.06 -17.13 -17.65
CA SER A 85 -8.59 -18.19 -17.08
C SER A 85 -9.69 -18.66 -17.78
N ARG A 86 -9.60 -18.63 -18.31
CA ARG A 86 -10.30 -18.88 -18.95
C ARG A 86 -10.11 -19.67 -19.55
N ARG A 87 -9.89 -20.03 -19.51
CA ARG A 87 -9.68 -20.63 -20.01
C ARG A 87 -9.76 -21.46 -19.78
#